data_a69a5f3cf522bd9a29504c2704e2a308
#
_entry.id   a69a5f3cf522bd9a29504c2704e2a308
#
_cell.length_a   1.000
_cell.length_b   1.000
_cell.length_c   1.000
_cell.angle_alpha   90.00
_cell.angle_beta   90.00
_cell.angle_gamma   90.00
#
_symmetry.space_group_name_H-M   'P 1'
#
loop_
_entity.id
_entity.type
_entity.pdbx_description
1 polymer ?
#
loop_
_entity_poly.entity_id
_entity_poly.type
_entity_poly.pdbx_seq_one_letter_code
_entity_poly.pdbx_strand_id
1 'polypeptide(L)'
;GHGTKTWFKPDHEIFETTVFEFEILQSRLRELAFLNKGIRITLADKREGQENVETYYYEGGIKEFVNYLNRNKDVLHPEPIYVEGEKDGIIAEVSLQYNDGYTENLYSFANNIDTIEGGTHLVGFKTAITRVINDYAKKFGHIKESDKNLSGDDVREGLTAIVSVKLSEPQFEGQTKAKLGNSEIRGFVETSTNENLTAFLEENPAQAKTILEKCIRAARA
;
A
#
# COMPACT_ATOMS: atom_id res chain seq x y z
N GLY A 1 -0.51 2.28 -35.03
CA GLY A 1 -0.74 1.95 -33.61
C GLY A 1 -1.93 1.02 -33.47
N HIS A 2 -1.92 0.20 -32.44
CA HIS A 2 -3.06 -0.65 -32.08
C HIS A 2 -3.74 -0.04 -30.85
N GLY A 3 -5.07 -0.18 -30.76
CA GLY A 3 -5.81 0.34 -29.63
C GLY A 3 -7.27 -0.12 -29.64
N THR A 4 -7.91 0.03 -28.49
CA THR A 4 -9.34 -0.25 -28.31
C THR A 4 -10.05 1.03 -27.93
N LYS A 5 -11.21 1.29 -28.55
CA LYS A 5 -12.11 2.38 -28.15
C LYS A 5 -13.43 1.79 -27.68
N THR A 6 -13.77 2.10 -26.43
CA THR A 6 -15.05 1.72 -25.83
C THR A 6 -15.89 2.98 -25.62
N TRP A 7 -17.17 2.91 -25.96
CA TRP A 7 -18.14 3.96 -25.69
C TRP A 7 -19.34 3.35 -24.97
N PHE A 8 -19.83 4.02 -23.94
CA PHE A 8 -21.02 3.58 -23.21
C PHE A 8 -21.78 4.79 -22.65
N LYS A 9 -23.05 4.57 -22.33
CA LYS A 9 -23.91 5.53 -21.65
C LYS A 9 -24.63 4.79 -20.52
N PRO A 10 -24.54 5.29 -19.27
CA PRO A 10 -25.30 4.71 -18.15
C PRO A 10 -26.80 4.81 -18.41
N ASP A 11 -27.54 3.77 -18.05
CA ASP A 11 -28.98 3.73 -18.19
C ASP A 11 -29.64 4.35 -16.94
N HIS A 12 -30.46 5.38 -17.15
CA HIS A 12 -31.17 6.09 -16.08
C HIS A 12 -32.29 5.27 -15.42
N GLU A 13 -32.71 4.15 -16.03
CA GLU A 13 -33.65 3.21 -15.42
C GLU A 13 -32.98 2.26 -14.43
N ILE A 14 -31.65 2.09 -14.54
CA ILE A 14 -30.85 1.19 -13.69
C ILE A 14 -30.08 1.97 -12.61
N PHE A 15 -29.53 3.12 -12.98
CA PHE A 15 -28.67 3.91 -12.09
C PHE A 15 -29.44 5.13 -11.55
N GLU A 16 -29.37 5.36 -10.24
CA GLU A 16 -29.97 6.54 -9.60
C GLU A 16 -29.39 7.86 -10.11
N THR A 17 -28.11 7.85 -10.48
CA THR A 17 -27.45 8.97 -11.16
C THR A 17 -26.64 8.48 -12.35
N THR A 18 -26.73 9.23 -13.45
CA THR A 18 -25.96 8.99 -14.69
C THR A 18 -24.93 10.08 -14.94
N VAL A 19 -24.79 11.01 -14.00
CA VAL A 19 -23.81 12.10 -14.06
C VAL A 19 -22.53 11.67 -13.37
N PHE A 20 -21.43 11.63 -14.13
CA PHE A 20 -20.10 11.34 -13.57
C PHE A 20 -19.55 12.55 -12.82
N GLU A 21 -18.97 12.31 -11.65
CA GLU A 21 -18.24 13.31 -10.87
C GLU A 21 -16.74 13.20 -11.20
N PHE A 22 -16.16 14.33 -11.63
CA PHE A 22 -14.76 14.36 -12.07
C PHE A 22 -13.79 13.92 -10.96
N GLU A 23 -13.99 14.37 -9.74
CA GLU A 23 -13.13 14.10 -8.58
C GLU A 23 -13.12 12.62 -8.19
N ILE A 24 -14.24 11.92 -8.34
CA ILE A 24 -14.35 10.47 -8.07
C ILE A 24 -13.53 9.70 -9.11
N LEU A 25 -13.70 10.03 -10.39
CA LEU A 25 -12.93 9.42 -11.47
C LEU A 25 -11.44 9.75 -11.35
N GLN A 26 -11.11 11.00 -11.04
CA GLN A 26 -9.76 11.48 -10.81
C GLN A 26 -9.04 10.65 -9.75
N SER A 27 -9.67 10.50 -8.59
CA SER A 27 -9.09 9.76 -7.46
C SER A 27 -8.82 8.30 -7.84
N ARG A 28 -9.77 7.66 -8.50
CA ARG A 28 -9.63 6.25 -8.93
C ARG A 28 -8.57 6.06 -10.03
N LEU A 29 -8.53 6.94 -11.01
CA LEU A 29 -7.57 6.84 -12.12
C LEU A 29 -6.14 7.16 -11.67
N ARG A 30 -5.98 8.10 -10.75
CA ARG A 30 -4.70 8.37 -10.09
C ARG A 30 -4.21 7.16 -9.32
N GLU A 31 -5.06 6.52 -8.53
CA GLU A 31 -4.77 5.28 -7.81
C GLU A 31 -4.32 4.17 -8.76
N LEU A 32 -5.04 3.95 -9.86
CA LEU A 32 -4.67 2.97 -10.87
C LEU A 32 -3.30 3.25 -11.51
N ALA A 33 -2.97 4.51 -11.74
CA ALA A 33 -1.67 4.89 -12.27
C ALA A 33 -0.53 4.64 -11.26
N PHE A 34 -0.75 4.88 -9.97
CA PHE A 34 0.20 4.51 -8.92
C PHE A 34 0.42 3.00 -8.82
N LEU A 35 -0.66 2.22 -8.91
CA LEU A 35 -0.61 0.75 -8.80
C LEU A 35 0.04 0.07 -10.03
N ASN A 36 0.17 0.79 -11.15
CA ASN A 36 0.70 0.26 -12.41
C ASN A 36 1.78 1.21 -12.96
N LYS A 37 2.97 1.12 -12.39
CA LYS A 37 4.11 1.98 -12.79
C LYS A 37 4.32 1.96 -14.31
N GLY A 38 4.56 3.13 -14.89
CA GLY A 38 4.80 3.30 -16.32
C GLY A 38 3.54 3.37 -17.18
N ILE A 39 2.34 3.21 -16.62
CA ILE A 39 1.10 3.42 -17.35
C ILE A 39 0.70 4.91 -17.29
N ARG A 40 0.37 5.45 -18.45
CA ARG A 40 -0.16 6.82 -18.58
C ARG A 40 -1.67 6.78 -18.73
N ILE A 41 -2.38 7.45 -17.83
CA ILE A 41 -3.84 7.56 -17.84
C ILE A 41 -4.22 9.02 -17.98
N THR A 42 -5.07 9.34 -18.95
CA THR A 42 -5.60 10.70 -19.14
C THR A 42 -7.10 10.70 -18.93
N LEU A 43 -7.56 11.57 -18.05
CA LEU A 43 -8.96 11.87 -17.82
C LEU A 43 -9.29 13.21 -18.47
N ALA A 44 -10.28 13.24 -19.34
CA ALA A 44 -10.75 14.47 -20.00
C ALA A 44 -12.26 14.64 -19.76
N ASP A 45 -12.65 15.70 -19.08
CA ASP A 45 -14.02 16.18 -19.04
C ASP A 45 -14.22 17.15 -20.21
N LYS A 46 -15.22 16.87 -21.04
CA LYS A 46 -15.55 17.67 -22.21
C LYS A 46 -16.95 18.31 -22.12
N ARG A 47 -17.53 18.28 -20.93
CA ARG A 47 -18.83 18.95 -20.69
C ARG A 47 -18.65 20.47 -20.77
N GLU A 48 -19.58 21.14 -21.42
CA GLU A 48 -19.55 22.59 -21.59
C GLU A 48 -19.50 23.30 -20.23
N GLY A 49 -18.54 24.20 -20.05
CA GLY A 49 -18.33 24.95 -18.82
C GLY A 49 -17.65 24.17 -17.69
N GLN A 50 -17.22 22.91 -17.96
CA GLN A 50 -16.53 22.05 -17.00
C GLN A 50 -15.27 21.40 -17.61
N GLU A 51 -14.79 21.92 -18.72
CA GLU A 51 -13.66 21.35 -19.45
C GLU A 51 -12.43 21.23 -18.55
N ASN A 52 -11.96 20.02 -18.38
CA ASN A 52 -10.76 19.71 -17.58
C ASN A 52 -10.04 18.49 -18.15
N VAL A 53 -8.71 18.53 -18.17
CA VAL A 53 -7.87 17.42 -18.64
C VAL A 53 -6.75 17.21 -17.66
N GLU A 54 -6.65 15.99 -17.11
CA GLU A 54 -5.54 15.59 -16.25
C GLU A 54 -4.90 14.30 -16.74
N THR A 55 -3.61 14.20 -16.56
CA THR A 55 -2.82 13.01 -16.92
C THR A 55 -2.03 12.51 -15.71
N TYR A 56 -2.13 11.21 -15.46
CA TYR A 56 -1.43 10.52 -14.39
C TYR A 56 -0.41 9.57 -14.97
N TYR A 57 0.84 9.69 -14.50
CA TYR A 57 1.96 8.85 -14.90
C TYR A 57 2.99 8.81 -13.78
N TYR A 58 3.23 7.64 -13.21
CA TYR A 58 4.11 7.46 -12.06
C TYR A 58 5.12 6.34 -12.31
N GLU A 59 6.36 6.69 -12.57
CA GLU A 59 7.45 5.73 -12.80
C GLU A 59 7.86 4.99 -11.52
N GLY A 60 7.72 5.64 -10.38
CA GLY A 60 8.02 5.08 -9.06
C GLY A 60 6.89 4.20 -8.49
N GLY A 61 5.74 4.12 -9.14
CA GLY A 61 4.63 3.25 -8.75
C GLY A 61 4.14 3.49 -7.32
N ILE A 62 4.05 2.44 -6.51
CA ILE A 62 3.53 2.55 -5.14
C ILE A 62 4.44 3.32 -4.17
N LYS A 63 5.74 3.51 -4.49
CA LYS A 63 6.60 4.42 -3.73
C LYS A 63 6.09 5.86 -3.83
N GLU A 64 5.76 6.29 -5.04
CA GLU A 64 5.19 7.61 -5.26
C GLU A 64 3.79 7.73 -4.62
N PHE A 65 3.04 6.63 -4.58
CA PHE A 65 1.75 6.60 -3.89
C PHE A 65 1.90 6.85 -2.38
N VAL A 66 2.86 6.21 -1.73
CA VAL A 66 3.15 6.48 -0.31
C VAL A 66 3.60 7.91 -0.09
N ASN A 67 4.47 8.46 -0.95
CA ASN A 67 4.85 9.88 -0.90
C ASN A 67 3.63 10.80 -1.05
N TYR A 68 2.73 10.49 -1.96
CA TYR A 68 1.48 11.24 -2.16
C TYR A 68 0.60 11.23 -0.90
N LEU A 69 0.45 10.07 -0.25
CA LEU A 69 -0.33 9.93 0.98
C LEU A 69 0.30 10.69 2.15
N ASN A 70 1.62 10.78 2.19
CA ASN A 70 2.37 11.47 3.25
C ASN A 70 2.73 12.93 2.93
N ARG A 71 2.27 13.49 1.78
CA ARG A 71 2.67 14.84 1.31
C ARG A 71 2.45 15.98 2.30
N ASN A 72 1.51 15.82 3.23
CA ASN A 72 1.18 16.81 4.26
C ASN A 72 1.52 16.30 5.68
N LYS A 73 2.45 15.36 5.80
CA LYS A 73 2.87 14.77 7.08
C LYS A 73 4.38 14.90 7.24
N ASP A 74 4.82 14.98 8.48
CA ASP A 74 6.25 15.02 8.81
C ASP A 74 6.81 13.59 8.80
N VAL A 75 7.49 13.25 7.71
CA VAL A 75 8.05 11.90 7.53
C VAL A 75 9.33 11.73 8.33
N LEU A 76 9.54 10.52 8.86
CA LEU A 76 10.70 10.18 9.69
C LEU A 76 11.91 9.72 8.87
N HIS A 77 11.70 9.34 7.63
CA HIS A 77 12.76 9.03 6.66
C HIS A 77 12.32 9.48 5.25
N PRO A 78 13.26 9.99 4.43
CA PRO A 78 12.92 10.75 3.22
C PRO A 78 12.29 9.88 2.13
N GLU A 79 12.75 8.62 1.99
CA GLU A 79 12.30 7.72 0.95
C GLU A 79 11.46 6.58 1.54
N PRO A 80 10.31 6.27 0.91
CA PRO A 80 9.58 5.05 1.27
C PRO A 80 10.43 3.79 1.05
N ILE A 81 10.32 2.85 1.96
CA ILE A 81 10.91 1.52 1.82
C ILE A 81 10.06 0.76 0.80
N TYR A 82 10.72 0.04 -0.12
CA TYR A 82 10.07 -0.75 -1.14
C TYR A 82 10.51 -2.21 -1.08
N VAL A 83 9.53 -3.10 -1.16
CA VAL A 83 9.70 -4.55 -1.16
C VAL A 83 8.99 -5.11 -2.38
N GLU A 84 9.62 -5.99 -3.11
CA GLU A 84 9.02 -6.71 -4.23
C GLU A 84 9.37 -8.20 -4.13
N GLY A 85 8.41 -9.05 -4.43
CA GLY A 85 8.60 -10.49 -4.54
C GLY A 85 7.80 -11.04 -5.71
N GLU A 86 8.37 -12.02 -6.42
CA GLU A 86 7.70 -12.75 -7.49
C GLU A 86 7.93 -14.24 -7.31
N LYS A 87 6.85 -15.02 -7.37
CA LYS A 87 6.91 -16.47 -7.29
C LYS A 87 5.64 -17.08 -7.90
N ASP A 88 5.82 -18.10 -8.76
CA ASP A 88 4.72 -18.88 -9.35
C ASP A 88 3.65 -18.00 -10.04
N GLY A 89 4.05 -16.91 -10.69
CA GLY A 89 3.17 -15.96 -11.35
C GLY A 89 2.43 -15.00 -10.41
N ILE A 90 2.76 -15.03 -9.11
CA ILE A 90 2.26 -14.09 -8.12
C ILE A 90 3.31 -12.99 -7.93
N ILE A 91 2.88 -11.74 -8.01
CA ILE A 91 3.71 -10.57 -7.73
C ILE A 91 3.17 -9.91 -6.47
N ALA A 92 4.05 -9.64 -5.51
CA ALA A 92 3.72 -8.85 -4.32
C ALA A 92 4.64 -7.64 -4.23
N GLU A 93 4.06 -6.48 -4.05
CA GLU A 93 4.76 -5.22 -3.82
C GLU A 93 4.28 -4.61 -2.51
N VAL A 94 5.22 -4.11 -1.71
CA VAL A 94 4.93 -3.35 -0.51
C VAL A 94 5.75 -2.06 -0.54
N SER A 95 5.11 -0.94 -0.23
CA SER A 95 5.83 0.30 0.04
C SER A 95 5.36 0.87 1.36
N LEU A 96 6.28 1.36 2.17
CA LEU A 96 5.97 1.85 3.51
C LEU A 96 6.87 3.03 3.92
N GLN A 97 6.29 3.92 4.74
CA GLN A 97 7.01 5.07 5.30
C GLN A 97 6.38 5.46 6.64
N TYR A 98 7.23 5.75 7.62
CA TYR A 98 6.79 6.27 8.91
C TYR A 98 6.73 7.79 8.90
N ASN A 99 5.76 8.33 9.60
CA ASN A 99 5.63 9.75 9.93
C ASN A 99 5.49 9.94 11.45
N ASP A 100 5.52 11.16 11.92
CA ASP A 100 5.45 11.48 13.35
C ASP A 100 4.03 11.44 13.93
N GLY A 101 3.02 11.15 13.11
CA GLY A 101 1.62 11.04 13.53
C GLY A 101 1.34 9.78 14.35
N TYR A 102 0.08 9.63 14.74
CA TYR A 102 -0.39 8.54 15.62
C TYR A 102 -1.29 7.53 14.91
N THR A 103 -1.70 7.82 13.67
CA THR A 103 -2.63 6.98 12.91
C THR A 103 -1.91 5.97 12.04
N GLU A 104 -2.50 4.78 11.95
CA GLU A 104 -2.15 3.75 10.98
C GLU A 104 -2.90 4.02 9.66
N ASN A 105 -2.18 4.10 8.55
CA ASN A 105 -2.74 4.27 7.20
C ASN A 105 -2.27 3.15 6.29
N LEU A 106 -3.01 2.05 6.30
CA LEU A 106 -2.71 0.86 5.48
C LEU A 106 -3.76 0.70 4.39
N TYR A 107 -3.28 0.52 3.17
CA TYR A 107 -4.10 0.24 2.00
C TYR A 107 -3.64 -1.05 1.36
N SER A 108 -4.60 -1.90 0.98
CA SER A 108 -4.30 -3.18 0.34
C SER A 108 -5.09 -3.36 -0.94
N PHE A 109 -4.42 -3.94 -1.94
CA PHE A 109 -4.97 -4.15 -3.27
C PHE A 109 -4.70 -5.57 -3.74
N ALA A 110 -5.65 -6.14 -4.46
CA ALA A 110 -5.50 -7.40 -5.17
C ALA A 110 -5.98 -7.23 -6.61
N ASN A 111 -5.09 -7.45 -7.59
CA ASN A 111 -5.36 -7.18 -9.00
C ASN A 111 -5.94 -5.77 -9.23
N ASN A 112 -5.34 -4.75 -8.61
CA ASN A 112 -5.76 -3.34 -8.64
C ASN A 112 -7.12 -3.03 -7.98
N ILE A 113 -7.73 -3.99 -7.32
CA ILE A 113 -8.98 -3.81 -6.58
C ILE A 113 -8.64 -3.42 -5.14
N ASP A 114 -9.22 -2.33 -4.66
CA ASP A 114 -9.09 -1.91 -3.27
C ASP A 114 -9.82 -2.93 -2.36
N THR A 115 -9.04 -3.65 -1.56
CA THR A 115 -9.55 -4.61 -0.58
C THR A 115 -9.78 -3.89 0.75
N ILE A 116 -10.87 -3.15 0.83
CA ILE A 116 -11.18 -2.27 1.99
C ILE A 116 -11.30 -3.02 3.33
N GLU A 117 -11.62 -4.32 3.28
CA GLU A 117 -11.65 -5.21 4.45
C GLU A 117 -10.34 -6.01 4.62
N GLY A 118 -9.32 -5.69 3.82
CA GLY A 118 -8.01 -6.34 3.85
C GLY A 118 -8.01 -7.73 3.22
N GLY A 119 -7.43 -8.68 3.92
CA GLY A 119 -7.31 -10.07 3.47
C GLY A 119 -5.94 -10.65 3.81
N THR A 120 -5.64 -11.81 3.22
CA THR A 120 -4.43 -12.59 3.52
C THR A 120 -3.13 -11.85 3.25
N HIS A 121 -3.07 -11.00 2.20
CA HIS A 121 -1.90 -10.18 1.88
C HIS A 121 -1.62 -9.14 2.97
N LEU A 122 -2.66 -8.44 3.45
CA LEU A 122 -2.51 -7.45 4.52
C LEU A 122 -2.14 -8.12 5.87
N VAL A 123 -2.74 -9.27 6.17
CA VAL A 123 -2.39 -10.06 7.37
C VAL A 123 -0.93 -10.50 7.32
N GLY A 124 -0.45 -11.00 6.19
CA GLY A 124 0.95 -11.38 5.98
C GLY A 124 1.90 -10.21 6.22
N PHE A 125 1.58 -9.03 5.67
CA PHE A 125 2.36 -7.81 5.90
C PHE A 125 2.39 -7.39 7.37
N LYS A 126 1.23 -7.33 8.04
CA LYS A 126 1.14 -6.95 9.47
C LYS A 126 1.93 -7.90 10.37
N THR A 127 1.86 -9.19 10.10
CA THR A 127 2.65 -10.20 10.82
C THR A 127 4.15 -10.00 10.62
N ALA A 128 4.55 -9.81 9.35
CA ALA A 128 5.96 -9.64 8.99
C ALA A 128 6.58 -8.38 9.60
N ILE A 129 5.94 -7.23 9.47
CA ILE A 129 6.52 -5.97 9.97
C ILE A 129 6.67 -6.01 11.50
N THR A 130 5.71 -6.55 12.22
CA THR A 130 5.78 -6.70 13.69
C THR A 130 6.95 -7.59 14.08
N ARG A 131 7.13 -8.71 13.40
CA ARG A 131 8.23 -9.64 13.64
C ARG A 131 9.59 -9.00 13.34
N VAL A 132 9.75 -8.43 12.14
CA VAL A 132 11.02 -7.82 11.71
C VAL A 132 11.46 -6.71 12.65
N ILE A 133 10.54 -5.83 13.05
CA ILE A 133 10.86 -4.73 13.98
C ILE A 133 11.31 -5.28 15.34
N ASN A 134 10.62 -6.27 15.90
CA ASN A 134 11.01 -6.89 17.19
C ASN A 134 12.34 -7.61 17.10
N ASP A 135 12.56 -8.42 16.07
CA ASP A 135 13.80 -9.18 15.87
C ASP A 135 14.98 -8.21 15.71
N TYR A 136 14.84 -7.16 14.91
CA TYR A 136 15.86 -6.12 14.74
C TYR A 136 16.14 -5.39 16.06
N ALA A 137 15.07 -4.97 16.76
CA ALA A 137 15.21 -4.25 18.03
C ALA A 137 16.01 -5.04 19.07
N LYS A 138 15.78 -6.32 19.19
CA LYS A 138 16.53 -7.23 20.09
C LYS A 138 17.95 -7.47 19.59
N LYS A 139 18.11 -7.86 18.35
CA LYS A 139 19.41 -8.15 17.72
C LYS A 139 20.41 -6.99 17.87
N PHE A 140 19.96 -5.76 17.69
CA PHE A 140 20.80 -4.56 17.74
C PHE A 140 20.70 -3.77 19.06
N GLY A 141 20.06 -4.34 20.09
CA GLY A 141 20.07 -3.79 21.45
C GLY A 141 19.20 -2.55 21.67
N HIS A 142 18.20 -2.28 20.81
CA HIS A 142 17.23 -1.21 21.02
C HIS A 142 16.26 -1.53 22.18
N ILE A 143 15.96 -2.81 22.36
CA ILE A 143 15.28 -3.37 23.52
C ILE A 143 16.09 -4.59 24.01
N LYS A 144 15.94 -4.96 25.29
CA LYS A 144 16.64 -6.12 25.85
C LYS A 144 15.96 -7.40 25.37
N GLU A 145 16.74 -8.49 25.31
CA GLU A 145 16.20 -9.82 24.97
C GLU A 145 15.06 -10.25 25.92
N SER A 146 15.17 -9.87 27.20
CA SER A 146 14.16 -10.14 28.23
C SER A 146 12.93 -9.23 28.16
N ASP A 147 12.98 -8.14 27.41
CA ASP A 147 11.86 -7.21 27.34
C ASP A 147 10.70 -7.81 26.55
N LYS A 148 9.49 -7.38 26.91
CA LYS A 148 8.29 -7.73 26.16
C LYS A 148 8.40 -7.19 24.73
N ASN A 149 7.93 -7.97 23.76
CA ASN A 149 7.85 -7.53 22.38
C ASN A 149 6.92 -6.31 22.24
N LEU A 150 7.28 -5.44 21.31
CA LEU A 150 6.38 -4.38 20.84
C LEU A 150 5.13 -5.02 20.22
N SER A 151 3.98 -4.47 20.51
CA SER A 151 2.72 -4.94 19.91
C SER A 151 2.62 -4.55 18.44
N GLY A 152 1.69 -5.17 17.71
CA GLY A 152 1.41 -4.76 16.34
C GLY A 152 0.96 -3.29 16.23
N ASP A 153 0.18 -2.83 17.19
CA ASP A 153 -0.29 -1.44 17.23
C ASP A 153 0.87 -0.46 17.45
N ASP A 154 1.79 -0.79 18.37
CA ASP A 154 3.00 0.02 18.57
C ASP A 154 3.87 0.14 17.33
N VAL A 155 4.02 -0.98 16.60
CA VAL A 155 4.82 -1.05 15.37
C VAL A 155 4.16 -0.28 14.21
N ARG A 156 2.84 -0.20 14.17
CA ARG A 156 2.11 0.45 13.07
C ARG A 156 1.68 1.89 13.35
N GLU A 157 1.95 2.42 14.55
CA GLU A 157 1.68 3.83 14.84
C GLU A 157 2.51 4.74 13.93
N GLY A 158 1.84 5.65 13.21
CA GLY A 158 2.47 6.55 12.26
C GLY A 158 2.93 5.88 10.96
N LEU A 159 2.51 4.64 10.70
CA LEU A 159 2.85 3.92 9.48
C LEU A 159 1.87 4.24 8.36
N THR A 160 2.39 4.62 7.20
CA THR A 160 1.69 4.62 5.91
C THR A 160 2.25 3.51 5.05
N ALA A 161 1.43 2.58 4.60
CA ALA A 161 1.86 1.49 3.73
C ALA A 161 0.82 1.10 2.70
N ILE A 162 1.32 0.63 1.55
CA ILE A 162 0.56 0.05 0.45
C ILE A 162 1.03 -1.40 0.28
N VAL A 163 0.08 -2.32 0.26
CA VAL A 163 0.31 -3.74 -0.05
C VAL A 163 -0.47 -4.08 -1.32
N SER A 164 0.21 -4.41 -2.40
CA SER A 164 -0.40 -4.73 -3.69
C SER A 164 0.04 -6.11 -4.15
N VAL A 165 -0.91 -6.98 -4.45
CA VAL A 165 -0.64 -8.30 -5.04
C VAL A 165 -1.33 -8.44 -6.37
N LYS A 166 -0.67 -9.16 -7.29
CA LYS A 166 -1.20 -9.54 -8.59
C LYS A 166 -1.08 -11.06 -8.74
N LEU A 167 -2.19 -11.70 -9.04
CA LEU A 167 -2.29 -13.15 -9.17
C LEU A 167 -3.35 -13.54 -10.20
N SER A 168 -3.19 -14.70 -10.83
CA SER A 168 -4.09 -15.17 -11.89
C SER A 168 -5.47 -15.60 -11.35
N GLU A 169 -5.50 -16.20 -10.16
CA GLU A 169 -6.69 -16.83 -9.57
C GLU A 169 -7.04 -16.20 -8.20
N PRO A 170 -7.46 -14.91 -8.15
CA PRO A 170 -7.83 -14.29 -6.89
C PRO A 170 -9.13 -14.87 -6.33
N GLN A 171 -9.11 -15.24 -5.06
CA GLN A 171 -10.27 -15.69 -4.30
C GLN A 171 -10.69 -14.61 -3.33
N PHE A 172 -11.83 -13.98 -3.59
CA PHE A 172 -12.37 -12.95 -2.72
C PHE A 172 -13.48 -13.51 -1.83
N GLU A 173 -13.57 -12.99 -0.61
CA GLU A 173 -14.74 -13.20 0.24
C GLU A 173 -15.86 -12.26 -0.22
N GLY A 174 -16.82 -12.83 -0.96
CA GLY A 174 -17.99 -12.10 -1.47
C GLY A 174 -17.80 -11.36 -2.78
N GLN A 175 -18.93 -10.96 -3.36
CA GLN A 175 -19.01 -10.35 -4.69
C GLN A 175 -18.44 -8.93 -4.74
N THR A 176 -18.38 -8.23 -3.61
CA THR A 176 -17.81 -6.88 -3.52
C THR A 176 -16.30 -6.85 -3.66
N LYS A 177 -15.64 -8.04 -3.58
CA LYS A 177 -14.17 -8.19 -3.66
C LYS A 177 -13.42 -7.37 -2.60
N ALA A 178 -14.07 -7.10 -1.48
CA ALA A 178 -13.52 -6.27 -0.42
C ALA A 178 -12.42 -6.95 0.41
N LYS A 179 -12.35 -8.29 0.36
CA LYS A 179 -11.39 -9.06 1.15
C LYS A 179 -10.80 -10.23 0.36
N LEU A 180 -9.47 -10.31 0.31
CA LEU A 180 -8.75 -11.39 -0.35
C LEU A 180 -8.63 -12.61 0.59
N GLY A 181 -8.97 -13.81 0.06
CA GLY A 181 -9.02 -15.05 0.83
C GLY A 181 -7.92 -16.08 0.54
N ASN A 182 -7.12 -15.90 -0.51
CA ASN A 182 -6.08 -16.85 -0.89
C ASN A 182 -5.07 -17.13 0.25
N SER A 183 -5.05 -18.32 0.82
CA SER A 183 -4.20 -18.66 1.96
C SER A 183 -2.71 -18.61 1.65
N GLU A 184 -2.29 -18.99 0.44
CA GLU A 184 -0.91 -18.98 -0.03
C GLU A 184 -0.30 -17.57 -0.08
N ILE A 185 -1.13 -16.56 -0.31
CA ILE A 185 -0.68 -15.16 -0.41
C ILE A 185 -0.16 -14.65 0.93
N ARG A 186 -0.76 -15.07 2.05
CA ARG A 186 -0.29 -14.68 3.39
C ARG A 186 1.19 -15.02 3.60
N GLY A 187 1.55 -16.27 3.39
CA GLY A 187 2.93 -16.74 3.58
C GLY A 187 3.90 -16.11 2.60
N PHE A 188 3.47 -15.90 1.35
CA PHE A 188 4.30 -15.26 0.33
C PHE A 188 4.62 -13.80 0.66
N VAL A 189 3.62 -13.00 1.03
CA VAL A 189 3.82 -11.59 1.45
C VAL A 189 4.63 -11.52 2.74
N GLU A 190 4.37 -12.41 3.70
CA GLU A 190 5.13 -12.49 4.95
C GLU A 190 6.61 -12.75 4.70
N THR A 191 6.94 -13.76 3.90
CA THR A 191 8.33 -14.12 3.58
C THR A 191 9.03 -13.01 2.82
N SER A 192 8.42 -12.48 1.76
CA SER A 192 8.99 -11.39 0.96
C SER A 192 9.25 -10.14 1.81
N THR A 193 8.33 -9.80 2.71
CA THR A 193 8.48 -8.65 3.60
C THR A 193 9.58 -8.90 4.64
N ASN A 194 9.61 -10.08 5.27
CA ASN A 194 10.64 -10.44 6.25
C ASN A 194 12.05 -10.31 5.67
N GLU A 195 12.29 -10.91 4.52
CA GLU A 195 13.62 -10.92 3.89
C GLU A 195 14.08 -9.52 3.49
N ASN A 196 13.25 -8.81 2.75
CA ASN A 196 13.63 -7.51 2.16
C ASN A 196 13.65 -6.39 3.22
N LEU A 197 12.70 -6.37 4.16
CA LEU A 197 12.68 -5.34 5.20
C LEU A 197 13.82 -5.55 6.20
N THR A 198 14.15 -6.79 6.56
CA THR A 198 15.33 -7.09 7.39
C THR A 198 16.61 -6.60 6.73
N ALA A 199 16.82 -6.91 5.45
CA ALA A 199 17.97 -6.45 4.68
C ALA A 199 18.03 -4.91 4.65
N PHE A 200 16.92 -4.24 4.38
CA PHE A 200 16.86 -2.78 4.37
C PHE A 200 17.27 -2.17 5.72
N LEU A 201 16.75 -2.67 6.82
CA LEU A 201 17.08 -2.15 8.16
C LEU A 201 18.55 -2.36 8.50
N GLU A 202 19.11 -3.51 8.17
CA GLU A 202 20.54 -3.81 8.40
C GLU A 202 21.46 -2.95 7.53
N GLU A 203 21.07 -2.65 6.30
CA GLU A 203 21.81 -1.78 5.38
C GLU A 203 21.66 -0.28 5.68
N ASN A 204 20.60 0.12 6.40
CA ASN A 204 20.27 1.50 6.72
C ASN A 204 20.09 1.72 8.23
N PRO A 205 21.14 1.54 9.06
CA PRO A 205 21.00 1.56 10.52
C PRO A 205 20.51 2.89 11.09
N ALA A 206 20.81 4.01 10.47
CA ALA A 206 20.31 5.32 10.91
C ALA A 206 18.80 5.46 10.74
N GLN A 207 18.26 5.04 9.61
CA GLN A 207 16.81 5.01 9.38
C GLN A 207 16.12 3.96 10.27
N ALA A 208 16.73 2.79 10.43
CA ALA A 208 16.24 1.76 11.34
C ALA A 208 16.10 2.30 12.76
N LYS A 209 17.12 2.99 13.28
CA LYS A 209 17.08 3.63 14.60
C LYS A 209 15.89 4.59 14.73
N THR A 210 15.68 5.47 13.77
CA THR A 210 14.57 6.43 13.78
C THR A 210 13.21 5.72 13.81
N ILE A 211 13.03 4.67 13.02
CA ILE A 211 11.81 3.85 12.99
C ILE A 211 11.61 3.15 14.34
N LEU A 212 12.65 2.52 14.88
CA LEU A 212 12.59 1.82 16.17
C LEU A 212 12.25 2.76 17.32
N GLU A 213 12.83 3.95 17.36
CA GLU A 213 12.53 4.96 18.36
C GLU A 213 11.08 5.40 18.34
N LYS A 214 10.45 5.49 17.14
CA LYS A 214 9.02 5.76 16.98
C LYS A 214 8.18 4.63 17.59
N CYS A 215 8.46 3.37 17.25
CA CYS A 215 7.75 2.20 17.77
C CYS A 215 7.91 2.05 19.30
N ILE A 216 9.09 2.29 19.83
CA ILE A 216 9.37 2.21 21.28
C ILE A 216 8.64 3.34 22.03
N ARG A 217 8.56 4.54 21.46
CA ARG A 217 7.78 5.63 22.06
C ARG A 217 6.28 5.29 22.10
N ALA A 218 5.75 4.71 21.03
CA ALA A 218 4.36 4.24 21.00
C ALA A 218 4.06 3.25 22.12
N ALA A 219 4.95 2.27 22.35
CA ALA A 219 4.80 1.28 23.41
C ALA A 219 4.89 1.84 24.86
N ARG A 220 5.38 3.06 25.02
CA ARG A 220 5.53 3.72 26.33
C ARG A 220 4.45 4.76 26.61
N ALA A 221 3.63 5.08 25.62
CA ALA A 221 2.53 6.03 25.75
C ALA A 221 1.28 5.40 26.37
#